data_c44fb9fbdd76d739de363eaca0950c7e
#
_entry.id   c44fb9fbdd76d739de363eaca0950c7e
#
_cell.length_a   1.000
_cell.length_b   1.000
_cell.length_c   1.000
_cell.angle_alpha   90.00
_cell.angle_beta   90.00
_cell.angle_gamma   90.00
#
_symmetry.space_group_name_H-M   'P 1'
#
loop_
_entity.id
_entity.type
_entity.pdbx_description
1 polymer ?
#
loop_
_entity_poly.entity_id
_entity_poly.type
_entity_poly.pdbx_seq_one_letter_code
_entity_poly.pdbx_strand_id
1 'polypeptide(L)'
;MSAPLARSRVVQRSVRNVPRLRRYASIAAVAVALQALAAVPLSIVAAMPAAGSQAVTQDWISQIHWKSRQLAPGVTIRSGIVSSRTVAERISEAIIDPGRARIEVTHHGILARRQLTSTVARRLRALVVVNAGFFITSGADGFPGAPAGLAVYGGRLESLNNGPRAALIISHGRPRIAVAEATVAVRAGQAAQAAHLVNGINRIPGVIEDCGRPGGRPTAKPRQDVTCTDNDELVLFTSKLGAPAPRGPGSQAVLRPDGTVISKGARTGGRVPAGGWLIQGIGAAATWLAKHVIAGHRLVVTEGVADAAGHPIPLSSGVTIASGAPLLVQNGRVAIDAAREGVIDPADPSFNYSWAWQRQPRTATGIDRHGRLILVTIDGRPPGLSDGATLSEEAALMRSLGAVEAMNLDGGGSTVMVINGTLVNHPSDPGGERADGDFIIAEKVRS
;
A
#
# COMPACT_ATOMS: atom_id res chain seq x y z
N MET A 1 59.00 26.93 -45.23
CA MET A 1 60.13 26.06 -44.88
C MET A 1 59.53 24.83 -44.24
N SER A 2 59.35 23.85 -45.05
CA SER A 2 59.99 22.55 -45.15
C SER A 2 59.47 21.51 -44.13
N ALA A 3 58.71 20.60 -44.69
CA ALA A 3 58.47 19.24 -44.17
C ALA A 3 59.77 18.40 -44.26
N PRO A 4 59.86 17.10 -43.84
CA PRO A 4 59.07 15.96 -44.31
C PRO A 4 58.80 14.87 -43.23
N LEU A 5 57.76 14.01 -43.37
CA LEU A 5 57.62 12.69 -44.02
C LEU A 5 58.48 11.52 -43.47
N ALA A 6 57.82 10.45 -43.01
CA ALA A 6 58.03 9.03 -43.38
C ALA A 6 57.05 8.16 -42.67
N ARG A 7 56.04 7.48 -43.24
CA ARG A 7 55.95 6.18 -43.96
C ARG A 7 56.69 5.05 -43.24
N SER A 8 56.15 3.89 -42.96
CA SER A 8 55.17 2.96 -43.47
C SER A 8 55.41 1.61 -42.75
N ARG A 9 54.49 0.73 -42.59
CA ARG A 9 54.30 -0.50 -43.38
C ARG A 9 53.16 -1.39 -42.82
N VAL A 10 52.32 -1.75 -43.69
CA VAL A 10 51.34 -2.81 -43.79
C VAL A 10 52.02 -4.18 -43.72
N VAL A 11 51.37 -5.15 -43.06
CA VAL A 11 51.33 -6.56 -43.48
C VAL A 11 49.94 -7.13 -43.26
N GLN A 12 49.36 -7.50 -44.39
CA GLN A 12 48.18 -8.36 -44.57
C GLN A 12 48.55 -9.84 -44.45
N ARG A 13 47.56 -10.65 -44.08
CA ARG A 13 47.21 -12.00 -44.61
C ARG A 13 46.48 -12.77 -43.52
N SER A 14 45.50 -13.57 -43.77
CA SER A 14 44.60 -13.97 -44.84
C SER A 14 43.59 -14.95 -44.27
N VAL A 15 42.35 -14.75 -44.51
CA VAL A 15 41.24 -15.54 -45.09
C VAL A 15 41.25 -17.08 -44.92
N ARG A 16 40.05 -17.57 -44.60
CA ARG A 16 39.37 -18.88 -44.87
C ARG A 16 39.08 -19.67 -43.62
N ASN A 17 37.89 -20.24 -43.33
CA ASN A 17 36.72 -20.63 -44.12
C ASN A 17 35.54 -20.89 -43.20
N VAL A 18 34.33 -20.57 -43.63
CA VAL A 18 33.06 -21.10 -43.15
C VAL A 18 32.80 -22.44 -43.86
N PRO A 19 32.13 -23.40 -43.23
CA PRO A 19 30.88 -23.76 -43.82
C PRO A 19 29.68 -23.98 -42.87
N ARG A 20 28.53 -23.96 -43.50
CA ARG A 20 27.15 -23.94 -43.10
C ARG A 20 26.62 -25.27 -42.59
N LEU A 21 25.54 -25.19 -41.77
CA LEU A 21 24.31 -25.98 -41.75
C LEU A 21 24.34 -27.42 -41.20
N ARG A 22 23.53 -27.67 -40.15
CA ARG A 22 22.23 -28.33 -40.25
C ARG A 22 21.53 -28.51 -38.91
N ARG A 23 20.24 -28.35 -38.96
CA ARG A 23 19.21 -28.69 -37.96
C ARG A 23 19.31 -30.18 -37.59
N TYR A 24 18.95 -30.55 -36.35
CA TYR A 24 17.94 -31.57 -36.03
C TYR A 24 17.66 -31.55 -34.51
N ALA A 25 16.37 -31.71 -34.21
CA ALA A 25 15.81 -31.98 -32.90
C ALA A 25 16.04 -33.45 -32.50
N SER A 26 16.06 -33.74 -31.22
CA SER A 26 15.39 -34.87 -30.55
C SER A 26 15.99 -35.14 -29.16
N ILE A 27 15.17 -35.02 -28.14
CA ILE A 27 14.72 -35.97 -27.11
C ILE A 27 15.72 -37.08 -26.70
N ALA A 28 15.96 -37.17 -25.39
CA ALA A 28 15.97 -38.31 -24.46
C ALA A 28 17.14 -38.29 -23.51
N ALA A 29 16.86 -38.08 -22.23
CA ALA A 29 16.75 -39.08 -21.17
C ALA A 29 18.06 -39.78 -20.69
N VAL A 30 18.26 -39.67 -19.36
CA VAL A 30 18.86 -40.62 -18.41
C VAL A 30 20.39 -40.75 -18.39
N ALA A 31 21.00 -40.33 -17.28
CA ALA A 31 21.83 -41.24 -16.50
C ALA A 31 22.15 -40.64 -15.10
N VAL A 32 21.81 -41.42 -14.11
CA VAL A 32 22.16 -41.37 -12.69
C VAL A 32 23.66 -41.45 -12.51
N ALA A 33 24.23 -40.55 -11.71
CA ALA A 33 25.51 -40.81 -11.06
C ALA A 33 25.39 -40.36 -9.59
N LEU A 34 25.27 -41.35 -8.72
CA LEU A 34 25.56 -41.23 -7.28
C LEU A 34 27.02 -40.83 -7.09
N GLN A 35 27.31 -39.77 -6.35
CA GLN A 35 28.56 -39.64 -5.61
C GLN A 35 28.39 -38.84 -4.34
N ALA A 36 28.69 -39.51 -3.24
CA ALA A 36 29.24 -39.10 -1.98
C ALA A 36 28.60 -37.94 -1.20
N LEU A 37 27.91 -38.35 -0.13
CA LEU A 37 27.62 -37.54 1.07
C LEU A 37 28.87 -36.91 1.65
N ALA A 38 28.94 -35.59 1.67
CA ALA A 38 29.69 -34.86 2.68
C ALA A 38 28.64 -34.28 3.65
N ALA A 39 28.64 -34.78 4.87
CA ALA A 39 27.79 -34.29 5.95
C ALA A 39 28.20 -32.86 6.31
N VAL A 40 27.36 -31.91 5.97
CA VAL A 40 27.36 -30.55 6.52
C VAL A 40 26.59 -30.61 7.83
N PRO A 41 27.16 -30.17 8.98
CA PRO A 41 26.42 -30.18 10.23
C PRO A 41 25.20 -29.24 10.10
N LEU A 42 24.03 -29.81 10.30
CA LEU A 42 22.78 -29.06 10.49
C LEU A 42 22.97 -28.21 11.75
N SER A 43 23.25 -26.92 11.59
CA SER A 43 23.09 -25.96 12.67
C SER A 43 21.63 -25.92 13.04
N ILE A 44 21.30 -26.52 14.16
CA ILE A 44 20.01 -26.41 14.81
C ILE A 44 19.84 -24.93 15.16
N VAL A 45 19.14 -24.17 14.29
CA VAL A 45 18.55 -22.90 14.69
C VAL A 45 17.49 -23.30 15.70
N ALA A 46 17.79 -23.08 16.96
CA ALA A 46 16.82 -23.27 18.03
C ALA A 46 15.62 -22.36 17.72
N ALA A 47 14.50 -22.97 17.35
CA ALA A 47 13.23 -22.30 17.29
C ALA A 47 12.94 -21.77 18.70
N MET A 48 12.95 -20.45 18.85
CA MET A 48 12.52 -19.81 20.10
C MET A 48 11.08 -20.24 20.41
N PRO A 49 10.74 -20.53 21.65
CA PRO A 49 9.42 -21.04 21.99
C PRO A 49 8.38 -19.94 21.82
N ALA A 50 7.62 -19.99 20.73
CA ALA A 50 6.48 -19.11 20.46
C ALA A 50 5.25 -19.43 21.36
N ALA A 51 5.32 -20.42 22.23
CA ALA A 51 4.16 -20.93 22.95
C ALA A 51 3.88 -20.28 24.31
N GLY A 52 4.82 -19.52 24.89
CA GLY A 52 4.65 -18.95 26.24
C GLY A 52 3.99 -17.58 26.30
N SER A 53 4.06 -16.80 25.21
CA SER A 53 3.56 -15.41 25.15
C SER A 53 2.09 -15.29 24.72
N GLN A 54 1.55 -16.28 24.00
CA GLN A 54 0.19 -16.18 23.45
C GLN A 54 -0.93 -16.41 24.47
N ALA A 55 -0.69 -17.16 25.53
CA ALA A 55 -1.73 -17.47 26.53
C ALA A 55 -2.01 -16.29 27.46
N VAL A 56 -1.01 -15.49 27.79
CA VAL A 56 -1.15 -14.36 28.74
C VAL A 56 -1.73 -13.11 28.06
N THR A 57 -1.54 -12.96 26.76
CA THR A 57 -1.95 -11.74 26.01
C THR A 57 -3.40 -11.72 25.56
N GLN A 58 -4.14 -12.81 25.63
CA GLN A 58 -5.54 -12.88 25.16
C GLN A 58 -6.57 -12.77 26.28
N ASP A 59 -6.16 -12.81 27.55
CA ASP A 59 -7.10 -12.88 28.69
C ASP A 59 -7.95 -11.61 28.86
N TRP A 60 -7.42 -10.45 28.48
CA TRP A 60 -8.15 -9.19 28.60
C TRP A 60 -9.36 -9.09 27.65
N ILE A 61 -9.32 -9.78 26.49
CA ILE A 61 -10.41 -9.73 25.49
C ILE A 61 -11.71 -10.31 26.09
N SER A 62 -11.60 -11.35 26.90
CA SER A 62 -12.74 -11.96 27.58
C SER A 62 -13.33 -11.05 28.67
N GLN A 63 -12.57 -10.08 29.16
CA GLN A 63 -12.92 -9.15 30.22
C GLN A 63 -13.54 -7.83 29.71
N ILE A 64 -13.74 -7.69 28.40
CA ILE A 64 -14.30 -6.46 27.84
C ILE A 64 -15.76 -6.29 28.24
N HIS A 65 -16.04 -5.21 28.95
CA HIS A 65 -17.41 -4.79 29.25
C HIS A 65 -17.94 -3.94 28.10
N TRP A 66 -18.86 -4.53 27.33
CA TRP A 66 -19.45 -3.89 26.17
C TRP A 66 -20.75 -3.14 26.50
N LYS A 67 -20.84 -1.89 25.99
CA LYS A 67 -22.09 -1.14 25.84
C LYS A 67 -22.43 -1.06 24.38
N SER A 68 -23.66 -1.42 24.00
CA SER A 68 -24.11 -1.45 22.60
C SER A 68 -25.34 -0.59 22.40
N ARG A 69 -25.40 0.12 21.26
CA ARG A 69 -26.60 0.83 20.82
C ARG A 69 -26.73 0.82 19.31
N GLN A 70 -27.94 0.79 18.82
CA GLN A 70 -28.23 0.99 17.40
C GLN A 70 -28.15 2.49 17.09
N LEU A 71 -27.33 2.86 16.10
CA LEU A 71 -27.15 4.24 15.66
C LEU A 71 -28.16 4.62 14.57
N ALA A 72 -28.37 3.70 13.64
CA ALA A 72 -29.30 3.80 12.52
C ALA A 72 -29.68 2.39 12.04
N PRO A 73 -30.71 2.21 11.19
CA PRO A 73 -30.95 0.93 10.55
C PRO A 73 -29.68 0.39 9.89
N GLY A 74 -29.27 -0.84 10.28
CA GLY A 74 -28.05 -1.47 9.78
C GLY A 74 -26.73 -0.95 10.35
N VAL A 75 -26.73 0.00 11.29
CA VAL A 75 -25.51 0.51 11.93
C VAL A 75 -25.64 0.38 13.44
N THR A 76 -24.82 -0.49 14.02
CA THR A 76 -24.68 -0.69 15.47
C THR A 76 -23.32 -0.21 15.92
N ILE A 77 -23.25 0.50 17.02
CA ILE A 77 -22.01 0.92 17.66
C ILE A 77 -21.88 0.31 19.04
N ARG A 78 -20.64 -0.02 19.40
CA ARG A 78 -20.30 -0.59 20.69
C ARG A 78 -19.09 0.13 21.27
N SER A 79 -19.09 0.35 22.58
CA SER A 79 -17.92 0.78 23.32
C SER A 79 -17.52 -0.29 24.33
N GLY A 80 -16.27 -0.72 24.29
CA GLY A 80 -15.69 -1.72 25.16
C GLY A 80 -14.68 -1.09 26.11
N ILE A 81 -14.71 -1.49 27.36
CA ILE A 81 -13.77 -1.05 28.39
C ILE A 81 -13.25 -2.29 29.12
N VAL A 82 -11.92 -2.34 29.27
CA VAL A 82 -11.24 -3.22 30.22
C VAL A 82 -10.56 -2.33 31.25
N SER A 83 -10.70 -2.67 32.51
CA SER A 83 -9.97 -2.01 33.60
C SER A 83 -9.60 -3.06 34.63
N SER A 84 -8.37 -3.50 34.59
CA SER A 84 -7.80 -4.44 35.56
C SER A 84 -6.52 -3.86 36.16
N ARG A 85 -5.87 -4.59 37.07
CA ARG A 85 -4.60 -4.16 37.65
C ARG A 85 -3.44 -4.19 36.65
N THR A 86 -3.59 -4.93 35.57
CA THR A 86 -2.52 -5.21 34.60
C THR A 86 -2.78 -4.69 33.20
N VAL A 87 -4.06 -4.39 32.86
CA VAL A 87 -4.45 -3.93 31.52
C VAL A 87 -5.59 -2.93 31.62
N ALA A 88 -5.45 -1.82 30.92
CA ALA A 88 -6.52 -0.87 30.69
C ALA A 88 -6.71 -0.72 29.16
N GLU A 89 -7.95 -0.93 28.67
CA GLU A 89 -8.26 -0.79 27.25
C GLU A 89 -9.57 -0.06 27.02
N ARG A 90 -9.57 0.78 25.97
CA ARG A 90 -10.76 1.43 25.43
C ARG A 90 -10.89 1.11 23.96
N ILE A 91 -12.04 0.56 23.61
CA ILE A 91 -12.32 0.06 22.26
C ILE A 91 -13.60 0.71 21.76
N SER A 92 -13.59 1.21 20.54
CA SER A 92 -14.79 1.64 19.84
C SER A 92 -15.00 0.75 18.63
N GLU A 93 -16.23 0.27 18.44
CA GLU A 93 -16.61 -0.62 17.35
C GLU A 93 -17.85 -0.10 16.64
N ALA A 94 -17.83 -0.17 15.31
CA ALA A 94 -19.01 0.04 14.47
C ALA A 94 -19.23 -1.18 13.58
N ILE A 95 -20.45 -1.75 13.63
CA ILE A 95 -20.88 -2.86 12.78
C ILE A 95 -21.88 -2.31 11.77
N ILE A 96 -21.59 -2.49 10.48
CA ILE A 96 -22.30 -1.84 9.39
C ILE A 96 -22.82 -2.90 8.41
N ASP A 97 -24.12 -2.96 8.24
CA ASP A 97 -24.79 -3.77 7.22
C ASP A 97 -24.75 -3.05 5.86
N PRO A 98 -24.01 -3.57 4.87
CA PRO A 98 -23.87 -2.93 3.56
C PRO A 98 -25.18 -2.91 2.76
N GLY A 99 -26.18 -3.70 3.15
CA GLY A 99 -27.52 -3.64 2.55
C GLY A 99 -28.38 -2.46 3.07
N ARG A 100 -27.96 -1.79 4.15
CA ARG A 100 -28.70 -0.72 4.82
C ARG A 100 -27.95 0.58 5.02
N ALA A 101 -26.65 0.57 4.78
CA ALA A 101 -25.81 1.76 4.80
C ALA A 101 -24.86 1.76 3.59
N ARG A 102 -24.61 2.94 3.03
CA ARG A 102 -23.59 3.09 2.00
C ARG A 102 -22.22 3.13 2.64
N ILE A 103 -21.30 2.35 2.12
CA ILE A 103 -19.92 2.27 2.59
C ILE A 103 -19.00 2.62 1.43
N GLU A 104 -17.99 3.44 1.68
CA GLU A 104 -16.92 3.69 0.72
C GLU A 104 -15.62 4.05 1.42
N VAL A 105 -14.49 3.88 0.70
CA VAL A 105 -13.23 4.52 1.04
C VAL A 105 -13.11 5.81 0.25
N THR A 106 -12.70 6.87 0.90
CA THR A 106 -12.55 8.18 0.24
C THR A 106 -11.34 8.95 0.70
N HIS A 107 -10.68 9.59 -0.24
CA HIS A 107 -9.80 10.73 0.02
C HIS A 107 -10.59 11.99 -0.33
N HIS A 108 -11.12 12.66 0.67
CA HIS A 108 -12.00 13.80 0.45
C HIS A 108 -11.22 15.04 -0.01
N GLY A 109 -11.23 15.31 -1.32
CA GLY A 109 -10.50 16.43 -1.95
C GLY A 109 -9.26 16.00 -2.71
N ILE A 110 -8.18 16.79 -2.65
CA ILE A 110 -6.89 16.53 -3.32
C ILE A 110 -6.00 15.62 -2.45
N LEU A 111 -5.20 14.75 -3.07
CA LEU A 111 -4.37 13.77 -2.36
C LEU A 111 -3.28 14.42 -1.51
N ALA A 112 -2.63 15.47 -2.01
CA ALA A 112 -1.59 16.20 -1.28
C ALA A 112 -2.17 17.10 -0.16
N ARG A 113 -3.13 16.56 0.61
CA ARG A 113 -3.77 17.29 1.72
C ARG A 113 -4.33 16.34 2.76
N ARG A 114 -3.78 16.40 3.94
CA ARG A 114 -4.34 15.73 5.13
C ARG A 114 -5.59 16.45 5.65
N GLN A 115 -6.51 15.70 6.25
CA GLN A 115 -7.75 16.24 6.81
C GLN A 115 -8.08 15.57 8.15
N LEU A 116 -8.72 16.31 9.05
CA LEU A 116 -9.24 15.73 10.28
C LEU A 116 -10.44 14.85 9.96
N THR A 117 -10.48 13.64 10.49
CA THR A 117 -11.61 12.68 10.36
C THR A 117 -12.92 13.31 10.80
N SER A 118 -12.91 14.10 11.89
CA SER A 118 -14.06 14.86 12.38
C SER A 118 -14.55 15.92 11.38
N THR A 119 -13.65 16.55 10.65
CA THR A 119 -14.00 17.53 9.62
C THR A 119 -14.65 16.84 8.42
N VAL A 120 -14.11 15.70 7.98
CA VAL A 120 -14.68 14.90 6.89
C VAL A 120 -16.05 14.38 7.30
N ALA A 121 -16.21 13.84 8.52
CA ALA A 121 -17.48 13.34 9.04
C ALA A 121 -18.59 14.42 9.02
N ARG A 122 -18.29 15.61 9.51
CA ARG A 122 -19.25 16.73 9.52
C ARG A 122 -19.61 17.19 8.10
N ARG A 123 -18.62 17.30 7.20
CA ARG A 123 -18.83 17.76 5.82
C ARG A 123 -19.68 16.79 5.00
N LEU A 124 -19.46 15.50 5.18
CA LEU A 124 -20.22 14.44 4.51
C LEU A 124 -21.53 14.08 5.23
N ARG A 125 -21.72 14.56 6.48
CA ARG A 125 -22.82 14.14 7.36
C ARG A 125 -22.89 12.63 7.51
N ALA A 126 -21.70 12.02 7.57
CA ALA A 126 -21.58 10.57 7.68
C ALA A 126 -21.99 10.07 9.07
N LEU A 127 -22.54 8.86 9.12
CA LEU A 127 -22.87 8.18 10.38
C LEU A 127 -21.64 7.75 11.14
N VAL A 128 -20.67 7.17 10.43
CA VAL A 128 -19.39 6.68 10.95
C VAL A 128 -18.28 7.06 9.99
N VAL A 129 -17.17 7.54 10.51
CA VAL A 129 -15.92 7.75 9.78
C VAL A 129 -14.76 7.27 10.64
N VAL A 130 -13.85 6.50 10.04
CA VAL A 130 -12.56 6.14 10.63
C VAL A 130 -11.43 6.45 9.66
N ASN A 131 -10.23 6.67 10.16
CA ASN A 131 -9.02 6.72 9.33
C ASN A 131 -8.82 5.38 8.59
N ALA A 132 -8.19 5.40 7.43
CA ALA A 132 -8.04 4.19 6.62
C ALA A 132 -6.57 3.79 6.42
N GLY A 133 -6.05 3.90 5.20
CA GLY A 133 -4.72 3.39 4.84
C GLY A 133 -3.55 4.24 5.35
N PHE A 134 -2.35 3.72 5.17
CA PHE A 134 -1.12 4.49 5.40
C PHE A 134 -1.02 5.63 4.40
N PHE A 135 -0.42 6.73 4.83
CA PHE A 135 -0.24 7.93 3.99
C PHE A 135 1.08 8.64 4.28
N ILE A 136 1.51 9.46 3.33
CA ILE A 136 2.70 10.28 3.45
C ILE A 136 2.50 11.34 4.52
N THR A 137 3.34 11.34 5.54
CA THR A 137 3.27 12.28 6.66
C THR A 137 4.18 13.49 6.50
N SER A 138 5.29 13.34 5.77
CA SER A 138 6.36 14.33 5.64
C SER A 138 6.55 14.76 4.18
N GLY A 139 6.78 16.05 3.96
CA GLY A 139 7.14 16.58 2.64
C GLY A 139 8.51 16.10 2.12
N ALA A 140 9.36 15.57 3.00
CA ALA A 140 10.64 14.98 2.61
C ALA A 140 10.46 13.61 1.93
N ASP A 141 9.38 12.90 2.25
CA ASP A 141 9.10 11.55 1.76
C ASP A 141 8.11 11.55 0.59
N GLY A 142 7.37 12.65 0.40
CA GLY A 142 6.40 12.75 -0.69
C GLY A 142 5.44 13.92 -0.54
N PHE A 143 4.18 13.66 -0.87
CA PHE A 143 3.10 14.63 -0.78
C PHE A 143 2.25 14.33 0.46
N PRO A 144 2.33 15.13 1.54
CA PRO A 144 1.62 14.85 2.78
C PRO A 144 0.11 14.68 2.56
N GLY A 145 -0.40 13.50 2.93
CA GLY A 145 -1.78 13.08 2.71
C GLY A 145 -1.96 12.11 1.54
N ALA A 146 -1.02 12.02 0.60
CA ALA A 146 -1.10 11.03 -0.47
C ALA A 146 -0.97 9.61 0.11
N PRO A 147 -1.73 8.62 -0.40
CA PRO A 147 -1.65 7.24 0.08
C PRO A 147 -0.26 6.64 -0.12
N ALA A 148 0.22 5.89 0.87
CA ALA A 148 1.47 5.14 0.81
C ALA A 148 1.29 3.67 0.38
N GLY A 149 0.11 3.29 -0.09
CA GLY A 149 -0.23 1.95 -0.57
C GLY A 149 -1.25 1.98 -1.69
N LEU A 150 -1.84 0.83 -2.02
CA LEU A 150 -2.88 0.75 -3.04
C LEU A 150 -4.10 1.57 -2.65
N ALA A 151 -4.47 2.54 -3.50
CA ALA A 151 -5.65 3.36 -3.31
C ALA A 151 -6.44 3.55 -4.61
N VAL A 152 -7.74 3.29 -4.53
CA VAL A 152 -8.71 3.51 -5.61
C VAL A 152 -9.90 4.30 -5.06
N TYR A 153 -10.21 5.43 -5.66
CA TYR A 153 -11.33 6.26 -5.26
C TYR A 153 -12.28 6.49 -6.45
N GLY A 154 -13.51 5.98 -6.32
CA GLY A 154 -14.49 6.06 -7.40
C GLY A 154 -14.02 5.39 -8.70
N GLY A 155 -13.37 4.23 -8.60
CA GLY A 155 -12.85 3.46 -9.72
C GLY A 155 -11.56 3.99 -10.35
N ARG A 156 -10.97 5.04 -9.82
CA ARG A 156 -9.69 5.59 -10.31
C ARG A 156 -8.54 5.15 -9.42
N LEU A 157 -7.53 4.56 -10.03
CA LEU A 157 -6.30 4.17 -9.37
C LEU A 157 -5.45 5.43 -9.09
N GLU A 158 -5.21 5.73 -7.83
CA GLU A 158 -4.53 6.96 -7.40
C GLU A 158 -3.19 6.69 -6.69
N SER A 159 -2.95 5.45 -6.25
CA SER A 159 -1.66 5.03 -5.69
C SER A 159 -1.43 3.54 -5.91
N LEU A 160 -0.17 3.15 -6.07
CA LEU A 160 0.28 1.76 -6.16
C LEU A 160 0.85 1.32 -4.81
N ASN A 161 0.63 0.06 -4.47
CA ASN A 161 1.37 -0.59 -3.40
C ASN A 161 2.73 -1.09 -3.91
N ASN A 162 3.68 -1.19 -3.01
CA ASN A 162 4.96 -1.82 -3.28
C ASN A 162 4.86 -3.33 -2.98
N GLY A 163 4.21 -4.05 -3.92
CA GLY A 163 3.85 -5.47 -3.86
C GLY A 163 2.56 -5.77 -3.10
N PRO A 164 2.14 -7.04 -3.09
CA PRO A 164 0.83 -7.42 -2.59
C PRO A 164 0.67 -7.13 -1.10
N ARG A 165 -0.46 -6.48 -0.73
CA ARG A 165 -0.84 -6.12 0.64
C ARG A 165 -2.31 -6.34 0.88
N ALA A 166 -2.68 -6.48 2.15
CA ALA A 166 -4.08 -6.48 2.56
C ALA A 166 -4.76 -5.18 2.11
N ALA A 167 -5.95 -5.32 1.54
CA ALA A 167 -6.75 -4.21 1.06
C ALA A 167 -8.23 -4.43 1.39
N LEU A 168 -8.88 -3.39 1.88
CA LEU A 168 -10.33 -3.30 1.92
C LEU A 168 -10.81 -2.85 0.54
N ILE A 169 -11.58 -3.69 -0.10
CA ILE A 169 -12.17 -3.48 -1.42
C ILE A 169 -13.67 -3.34 -1.24
N ILE A 170 -14.21 -2.20 -1.59
CA ILE A 170 -15.66 -1.97 -1.59
C ILE A 170 -16.09 -1.89 -3.05
N SER A 171 -16.85 -2.87 -3.49
CA SER A 171 -17.38 -2.95 -4.86
C SER A 171 -18.90 -2.85 -4.83
N HIS A 172 -19.43 -1.76 -5.38
CA HIS A 172 -20.87 -1.48 -5.39
C HIS A 172 -21.51 -1.65 -4.00
N GLY A 173 -20.84 -1.09 -2.97
CA GLY A 173 -21.29 -1.12 -1.59
C GLY A 173 -20.98 -2.42 -0.82
N ARG A 174 -20.45 -3.44 -1.47
CA ARG A 174 -20.10 -4.73 -0.83
C ARG A 174 -18.63 -4.75 -0.42
N PRO A 175 -18.32 -4.84 0.86
CA PRO A 175 -16.94 -4.91 1.34
C PRO A 175 -16.36 -6.33 1.18
N ARG A 176 -15.06 -6.37 0.86
CA ARG A 176 -14.24 -7.58 0.81
C ARG A 176 -12.82 -7.22 1.26
N ILE A 177 -12.16 -8.10 2.00
CA ILE A 177 -10.75 -7.98 2.32
C ILE A 177 -9.98 -9.05 1.56
N ALA A 178 -8.92 -8.65 0.88
CA ALA A 178 -8.02 -9.56 0.17
C ALA A 178 -6.63 -8.95 0.08
N VAL A 179 -5.61 -9.79 -0.03
CA VAL A 179 -4.29 -9.34 -0.46
C VAL A 179 -4.36 -8.99 -1.94
N ALA A 180 -4.05 -7.75 -2.30
CA ALA A 180 -4.20 -7.24 -3.66
C ALA A 180 -2.95 -6.47 -4.10
N GLU A 181 -2.78 -6.38 -5.41
CA GLU A 181 -1.70 -5.61 -6.06
C GLU A 181 -2.22 -4.92 -7.30
N ALA A 182 -1.71 -3.71 -7.57
CA ALA A 182 -1.99 -2.98 -8.78
C ALA A 182 -0.79 -3.01 -9.72
N THR A 183 -1.08 -3.07 -11.03
CA THR A 183 -0.09 -2.96 -12.09
C THR A 183 -0.51 -1.89 -13.08
N VAL A 184 0.41 -1.02 -13.44
CA VAL A 184 0.21 0.01 -14.46
C VAL A 184 1.32 -0.08 -15.50
N ALA A 185 0.94 0.01 -16.76
CA ALA A 185 1.90 0.06 -17.87
C ALA A 185 1.57 1.22 -18.80
N VAL A 186 2.61 1.80 -19.38
CA VAL A 186 2.50 2.82 -20.43
C VAL A 186 3.10 2.25 -21.70
N ARG A 187 2.40 2.40 -22.82
CA ARG A 187 2.87 1.95 -24.13
C ARG A 187 2.83 3.07 -25.16
N ALA A 188 3.95 3.24 -25.85
CA ALA A 188 4.15 4.18 -26.95
C ALA A 188 4.16 3.43 -28.28
N GLY A 189 3.05 3.41 -29.05
CA GLY A 189 2.96 2.68 -30.32
C GLY A 189 2.72 1.17 -30.15
N GLN A 190 3.01 0.38 -31.20
CA GLN A 190 2.69 -1.04 -31.27
C GLN A 190 3.85 -1.98 -30.89
N ALA A 191 5.09 -1.49 -30.91
CA ALA A 191 6.25 -2.32 -30.59
C ALA A 191 6.28 -2.75 -29.12
N ALA A 192 6.71 -3.98 -28.82
CA ALA A 192 6.83 -4.49 -27.46
C ALA A 192 7.79 -3.67 -26.60
N GLN A 193 8.90 -3.21 -27.19
CA GLN A 193 9.90 -2.35 -26.51
C GLN A 193 9.39 -0.95 -26.20
N ALA A 194 8.24 -0.58 -26.76
CA ALA A 194 7.56 0.68 -26.47
C ALA A 194 6.65 0.61 -25.23
N ALA A 195 6.64 -0.49 -24.47
CA ALA A 195 5.96 -0.64 -23.20
C ALA A 195 6.95 -0.48 -22.04
N HIS A 196 6.49 0.17 -20.95
CA HIS A 196 7.21 0.31 -19.69
C HIS A 196 6.25 0.19 -18.51
N LEU A 197 6.66 -0.49 -17.45
CA LEU A 197 5.89 -0.53 -16.22
C LEU A 197 6.01 0.80 -15.48
N VAL A 198 4.92 1.21 -14.86
CA VAL A 198 4.87 2.36 -13.95
C VAL A 198 5.18 1.85 -12.55
N ASN A 199 6.19 2.43 -11.91
CA ASN A 199 6.66 2.02 -10.59
C ASN A 199 5.86 2.67 -9.45
N GLY A 200 5.20 3.80 -9.72
CA GLY A 200 4.41 4.51 -8.72
C GLY A 200 3.43 5.51 -9.32
N ILE A 201 2.42 5.87 -8.55
CA ILE A 201 1.48 6.93 -8.88
C ILE A 201 1.51 7.97 -7.77
N ASN A 202 1.53 9.27 -8.13
CA ASN A 202 1.42 10.41 -7.22
C ASN A 202 2.47 10.43 -6.09
N ARG A 203 3.69 9.97 -6.36
CA ARG A 203 4.82 10.00 -5.42
C ARG A 203 6.09 10.58 -6.05
N ILE A 204 7.07 10.90 -5.24
CA ILE A 204 8.36 11.41 -5.74
C ILE A 204 9.11 10.25 -6.42
N PRO A 205 9.55 10.39 -7.70
CA PRO A 205 10.39 9.39 -8.34
C PRO A 205 11.68 9.13 -7.55
N GLY A 206 11.96 7.88 -7.26
CA GLY A 206 13.12 7.46 -6.49
C GLY A 206 12.91 7.35 -4.99
N VAL A 207 11.74 7.70 -4.46
CA VAL A 207 11.39 7.58 -3.04
C VAL A 207 10.19 6.66 -2.89
N ILE A 208 10.38 5.54 -2.20
CA ILE A 208 9.35 4.49 -2.05
C ILE A 208 9.11 4.27 -0.57
N GLU A 209 7.92 4.56 -0.10
CA GLU A 209 7.51 4.20 1.26
C GLU A 209 6.97 2.78 1.35
N ASP A 210 6.94 2.24 2.55
CA ASP A 210 6.42 0.91 2.84
C ASP A 210 7.09 -0.20 2.01
N CYS A 211 8.40 -0.13 1.83
CA CYS A 211 9.16 -1.05 1.01
C CYS A 211 9.88 -2.17 1.79
N GLY A 212 9.60 -2.33 3.08
CA GLY A 212 10.30 -3.24 4.01
C GLY A 212 10.17 -4.74 3.72
N ARG A 213 9.90 -5.12 2.48
CA ARG A 213 9.85 -6.52 2.07
C ARG A 213 11.23 -7.11 1.84
N PRO A 214 11.39 -8.44 1.99
CA PRO A 214 12.62 -9.11 1.58
C PRO A 214 12.99 -8.73 0.14
N GLY A 215 14.23 -8.30 -0.08
CA GLY A 215 14.72 -7.82 -1.37
C GLY A 215 14.47 -6.33 -1.66
N GLY A 216 13.80 -5.60 -0.78
CA GLY A 216 13.72 -4.13 -0.82
C GLY A 216 15.09 -3.49 -0.61
N ARG A 217 15.21 -2.21 -0.94
CA ARG A 217 16.43 -1.42 -0.73
C ARG A 217 16.16 -0.34 0.31
N PRO A 218 16.31 -0.63 1.62
CA PRO A 218 16.12 0.37 2.66
C PRO A 218 17.14 1.50 2.50
N THR A 219 16.76 2.72 2.84
CA THR A 219 17.68 3.85 2.90
C THR A 219 18.72 3.65 4.00
N ALA A 220 19.87 4.33 3.89
CA ALA A 220 20.91 4.33 4.92
C ALA A 220 20.43 4.88 6.29
N LYS A 221 19.28 5.51 6.33
CA LYS A 221 18.61 5.99 7.55
C LYS A 221 17.17 5.48 7.54
N PRO A 222 16.93 4.25 7.98
CA PRO A 222 15.58 3.71 8.10
C PRO A 222 14.79 4.61 9.06
N ARG A 223 13.61 5.05 8.61
CA ARG A 223 12.63 5.78 9.38
C ARG A 223 11.57 4.82 9.89
N GLN A 224 10.64 5.31 10.69
CA GLN A 224 9.49 4.56 11.17
C GLN A 224 8.70 3.87 10.02
N ASP A 225 8.67 4.54 8.86
CA ASP A 225 8.05 4.09 7.63
C ASP A 225 9.16 3.60 6.71
N VAL A 226 9.55 2.37 6.73
CA VAL A 226 10.66 1.85 5.92
C VAL A 226 10.65 2.47 4.52
N THR A 227 11.52 3.45 4.29
CA THR A 227 11.62 4.19 3.03
C THR A 227 12.81 3.68 2.23
N CYS A 228 12.57 3.25 1.00
CA CYS A 228 13.59 2.81 0.06
C CYS A 228 13.88 3.85 -1.00
N THR A 229 15.01 3.69 -1.66
CA THR A 229 15.37 4.48 -2.84
C THR A 229 15.54 3.58 -4.06
N ASP A 230 15.06 4.04 -5.21
CA ASP A 230 15.33 3.47 -6.52
C ASP A 230 15.72 4.58 -7.50
N ASN A 231 16.82 4.39 -8.21
CA ASN A 231 17.33 5.35 -9.18
C ASN A 231 16.79 5.14 -10.60
N ASP A 232 15.89 4.17 -10.79
CA ASP A 232 15.31 3.81 -12.07
C ASP A 232 13.81 3.60 -11.98
N GLU A 233 13.04 4.66 -12.12
CA GLU A 233 11.59 4.61 -11.98
C GLU A 233 10.86 5.43 -13.03
N LEU A 234 9.68 4.92 -13.42
CA LEU A 234 8.64 5.65 -14.14
C LEU A 234 7.47 5.91 -13.17
N VAL A 235 7.17 7.17 -12.90
CA VAL A 235 6.08 7.59 -12.00
C VAL A 235 5.05 8.39 -12.77
N LEU A 236 3.79 8.04 -12.57
CA LEU A 236 2.62 8.70 -13.17
C LEU A 236 1.97 9.63 -12.14
N PHE A 237 1.55 10.81 -12.58
CA PHE A 237 0.83 11.78 -11.76
C PHE A 237 -0.56 12.02 -12.33
N THR A 238 -1.56 11.98 -11.46
CA THR A 238 -2.95 12.31 -11.78
C THR A 238 -3.30 13.72 -11.33
N SER A 239 -4.33 14.32 -11.92
CA SER A 239 -4.81 15.62 -11.49
C SER A 239 -5.40 15.63 -10.06
N LYS A 240 -5.74 14.45 -9.53
CA LYS A 240 -6.24 14.27 -8.16
C LYS A 240 -5.17 14.59 -7.11
N LEU A 241 -3.86 14.49 -7.46
CA LEU A 241 -2.78 14.90 -6.57
C LEU A 241 -2.99 16.32 -6.03
N GLY A 242 -3.39 17.26 -6.88
CA GLY A 242 -3.67 18.65 -6.50
C GLY A 242 -2.43 19.49 -6.19
N ALA A 243 -1.23 18.89 -6.23
CA ALA A 243 0.07 19.54 -6.11
C ALA A 243 0.85 19.44 -7.42
N PRO A 244 1.83 20.34 -7.67
CA PRO A 244 2.73 20.20 -8.80
C PRO A 244 3.60 18.95 -8.68
N ALA A 245 3.79 18.21 -9.77
CA ALA A 245 4.80 17.15 -9.84
C ALA A 245 6.20 17.72 -9.57
N PRO A 246 7.14 16.95 -8.95
CA PRO A 246 8.42 17.48 -8.51
C PRO A 246 9.38 17.75 -9.65
N ARG A 247 10.33 18.68 -9.43
CA ARG A 247 11.46 18.94 -10.33
C ARG A 247 12.62 18.00 -9.98
N GLY A 248 13.53 17.82 -10.93
CA GLY A 248 14.79 17.09 -10.68
C GLY A 248 15.40 16.50 -11.94
N PRO A 249 16.46 15.68 -11.81
CA PRO A 249 17.06 14.95 -12.93
C PRO A 249 16.06 13.99 -13.55
N GLY A 250 16.14 13.80 -14.90
CA GLY A 250 15.28 12.88 -15.63
C GLY A 250 14.47 13.53 -16.73
N SER A 251 13.48 12.81 -17.23
CA SER A 251 12.59 13.22 -18.31
C SER A 251 11.14 13.24 -17.87
N GLN A 252 10.32 14.03 -18.54
CA GLN A 252 8.87 14.02 -18.31
C GLN A 252 8.07 14.15 -19.60
N ALA A 253 6.83 13.71 -19.56
CA ALA A 253 5.83 13.95 -20.60
C ALA A 253 4.50 14.37 -19.96
N VAL A 254 3.79 15.29 -20.59
CA VAL A 254 2.47 15.76 -20.19
C VAL A 254 1.44 15.25 -21.19
N LEU A 255 0.35 14.65 -20.72
CA LEU A 255 -0.66 13.99 -21.52
C LEU A 255 -2.05 14.57 -21.29
N ARG A 256 -2.83 14.64 -22.39
CA ARG A 256 -4.27 14.86 -22.32
C ARG A 256 -5.03 13.64 -21.78
N PRO A 257 -6.32 13.77 -21.44
CA PRO A 257 -7.15 12.65 -21.00
C PRO A 257 -7.25 11.49 -22.00
N ASP A 258 -7.09 11.76 -23.29
CA ASP A 258 -7.08 10.74 -24.35
C ASP A 258 -5.73 10.05 -24.53
N GLY A 259 -4.71 10.43 -23.73
CA GLY A 259 -3.35 9.92 -23.82
C GLY A 259 -2.44 10.64 -24.82
N THR A 260 -2.94 11.66 -25.54
CA THR A 260 -2.12 12.44 -26.46
C THR A 260 -1.03 13.24 -25.71
N VAL A 261 0.21 13.10 -26.11
CA VAL A 261 1.36 13.80 -25.53
C VAL A 261 1.32 15.27 -25.92
N ILE A 262 1.13 16.16 -24.95
CA ILE A 262 1.13 17.63 -25.14
C ILE A 262 2.58 18.14 -25.29
N SER A 263 3.45 17.67 -24.38
CA SER A 263 4.84 18.07 -24.33
C SER A 263 5.72 16.97 -23.75
N LYS A 264 6.99 17.00 -24.10
CA LYS A 264 8.06 16.12 -23.59
C LYS A 264 9.34 16.94 -23.40
N GLY A 265 10.11 16.62 -22.36
CA GLY A 265 11.38 17.29 -22.11
C GLY A 265 12.01 16.88 -20.78
N ALA A 266 12.90 17.74 -20.26
CA ALA A 266 13.50 17.57 -18.96
C ALA A 266 12.42 17.58 -17.84
N ARG A 267 12.72 16.95 -16.71
CA ARG A 267 11.82 16.88 -15.53
C ARG A 267 11.76 18.23 -14.79
N THR A 268 11.00 19.15 -15.37
CA THR A 268 10.79 20.50 -14.82
C THR A 268 9.66 20.57 -13.79
N GLY A 269 8.96 19.45 -13.57
CA GLY A 269 7.78 19.40 -12.72
C GLY A 269 6.57 20.09 -13.37
N GLY A 270 5.61 20.48 -12.55
CA GLY A 270 4.46 21.25 -13.01
C GLY A 270 3.10 20.64 -12.67
N ARG A 271 2.04 21.35 -13.02
CA ARG A 271 0.67 20.90 -12.77
C ARG A 271 0.27 19.78 -13.75
N VAL A 272 -0.46 18.80 -13.24
CA VAL A 272 -1.08 17.77 -14.06
C VAL A 272 -2.34 18.35 -14.73
N PRO A 273 -2.54 18.18 -16.04
CA PRO A 273 -3.76 18.62 -16.71
C PRO A 273 -5.02 17.98 -16.11
N ALA A 274 -6.13 18.70 -16.10
CA ALA A 274 -7.40 18.15 -15.62
C ALA A 274 -7.78 16.90 -16.42
N GLY A 275 -7.99 15.77 -15.72
CA GLY A 275 -8.30 14.47 -16.32
C GLY A 275 -7.16 13.81 -17.11
N GLY A 276 -6.03 14.51 -17.32
CA GLY A 276 -4.86 13.99 -17.98
C GLY A 276 -3.83 13.44 -17.01
N TRP A 277 -2.60 13.22 -17.50
CA TRP A 277 -1.48 12.70 -16.73
C TRP A 277 -0.21 13.53 -16.96
N LEU A 278 0.70 13.45 -16.00
CA LEU A 278 2.09 13.81 -16.15
C LEU A 278 2.92 12.58 -15.79
N ILE A 279 3.86 12.19 -16.65
CA ILE A 279 4.72 11.02 -16.43
C ILE A 279 6.14 11.52 -16.25
N GLN A 280 6.83 11.04 -15.22
CA GLN A 280 8.25 11.33 -14.97
C GLN A 280 9.06 10.06 -14.91
N GLY A 281 10.20 10.07 -15.58
CA GLY A 281 11.19 9.00 -15.57
C GLY A 281 12.53 9.47 -15.01
N ILE A 282 13.17 8.60 -14.22
CA ILE A 282 14.56 8.73 -13.77
C ILE A 282 15.34 7.50 -14.23
N GLY A 283 16.67 7.57 -14.31
CA GLY A 283 17.50 6.45 -14.73
C GLY A 283 17.18 5.94 -16.15
N ALA A 284 17.06 4.63 -16.30
CA ALA A 284 16.71 3.99 -17.59
C ALA A 284 15.29 4.34 -18.03
N ALA A 285 14.36 4.55 -17.09
CA ALA A 285 13.01 5.01 -17.40
C ALA A 285 12.99 6.42 -18.02
N ALA A 286 13.90 7.32 -17.62
CA ALA A 286 14.07 8.61 -18.27
C ALA A 286 14.56 8.45 -19.72
N THR A 287 15.48 7.54 -19.95
CA THR A 287 16.00 7.21 -21.30
C THR A 287 14.91 6.60 -22.16
N TRP A 288 14.13 5.68 -21.61
CA TRP A 288 12.97 5.11 -22.30
C TRP A 288 11.98 6.19 -22.72
N LEU A 289 11.62 7.10 -21.79
CA LEU A 289 10.69 8.21 -22.03
C LEU A 289 11.21 9.13 -23.16
N ALA A 290 12.49 9.49 -23.11
CA ALA A 290 13.14 10.31 -24.13
C ALA A 290 13.14 9.64 -25.51
N LYS A 291 13.30 8.33 -25.57
CA LYS A 291 13.39 7.56 -26.82
C LYS A 291 12.04 7.26 -27.45
N HIS A 292 11.05 6.83 -26.63
CA HIS A 292 9.81 6.24 -27.15
C HIS A 292 8.63 7.20 -27.15
N VAL A 293 8.64 8.24 -26.32
CA VAL A 293 7.54 9.21 -26.25
C VAL A 293 7.75 10.33 -27.26
N ILE A 294 6.73 10.65 -28.05
CA ILE A 294 6.78 11.66 -29.10
C ILE A 294 5.60 12.61 -28.92
N ALA A 295 5.86 13.92 -28.91
CA ALA A 295 4.81 14.94 -28.82
C ALA A 295 3.82 14.82 -30.00
N GLY A 296 2.53 14.98 -29.73
CA GLY A 296 1.45 14.78 -30.69
C GLY A 296 1.00 13.32 -30.85
N HIS A 297 1.81 12.34 -30.42
CA HIS A 297 1.44 10.92 -30.46
C HIS A 297 0.67 10.51 -29.21
N ARG A 298 -0.04 9.38 -29.29
CA ARG A 298 -0.81 8.84 -28.19
C ARG A 298 -0.02 7.78 -27.41
N LEU A 299 0.00 7.92 -26.09
CA LEU A 299 0.37 6.85 -25.16
C LEU A 299 -0.89 6.13 -24.69
N VAL A 300 -0.77 4.82 -24.53
CA VAL A 300 -1.80 3.99 -23.91
C VAL A 300 -1.38 3.68 -22.48
N VAL A 301 -2.16 4.14 -21.51
CA VAL A 301 -2.01 3.78 -20.09
C VAL A 301 -2.96 2.62 -19.83
N THR A 302 -2.43 1.52 -19.31
CA THR A 302 -3.21 0.34 -18.92
C THR A 302 -3.08 0.15 -17.42
N GLU A 303 -4.20 0.09 -16.73
CA GLU A 303 -4.26 -0.10 -15.29
C GLU A 303 -4.98 -1.43 -14.97
N GLY A 304 -4.50 -2.14 -13.96
CA GLY A 304 -5.12 -3.34 -13.47
C GLY A 304 -4.90 -3.50 -11.98
N VAL A 305 -5.89 -4.05 -11.29
CA VAL A 305 -5.78 -4.49 -9.90
C VAL A 305 -6.19 -5.97 -9.87
N ALA A 306 -5.43 -6.78 -9.16
CA ALA A 306 -5.73 -8.20 -8.98
C ALA A 306 -5.53 -8.61 -7.53
N ASP A 307 -6.24 -9.67 -7.10
CA ASP A 307 -5.97 -10.31 -5.81
C ASP A 307 -4.77 -11.27 -5.90
N ALA A 308 -4.34 -11.80 -4.76
CA ALA A 308 -3.18 -12.71 -4.68
C ALA A 308 -3.35 -14.01 -5.48
N ALA A 309 -4.57 -14.38 -5.88
CA ALA A 309 -4.84 -15.50 -6.76
C ALA A 309 -4.82 -15.11 -8.25
N GLY A 310 -4.58 -13.83 -8.56
CA GLY A 310 -4.56 -13.31 -9.91
C GLY A 310 -5.95 -12.96 -10.48
N HIS A 311 -7.01 -13.03 -9.67
CA HIS A 311 -8.34 -12.63 -10.12
C HIS A 311 -8.41 -11.11 -10.26
N PRO A 312 -8.84 -10.59 -11.43
CA PRO A 312 -8.93 -9.16 -11.64
C PRO A 312 -10.02 -8.54 -10.77
N ILE A 313 -9.73 -7.34 -10.26
CA ILE A 313 -10.68 -6.48 -9.57
C ILE A 313 -11.05 -5.36 -10.54
N PRO A 314 -12.23 -5.42 -11.19
CA PRO A 314 -12.61 -4.43 -12.19
C PRO A 314 -12.73 -3.04 -11.57
N LEU A 315 -12.08 -2.05 -12.16
CA LEU A 315 -12.16 -0.66 -11.75
C LEU A 315 -13.39 0.01 -12.40
N SER A 316 -14.36 0.41 -11.57
CA SER A 316 -15.56 1.15 -11.98
C SER A 316 -15.88 2.22 -10.93
N SER A 317 -16.74 3.17 -11.26
CA SER A 317 -17.11 4.27 -10.36
C SER A 317 -17.67 3.81 -9.00
N GLY A 318 -18.18 2.58 -8.91
CA GLY A 318 -18.66 1.96 -7.65
C GLY A 318 -17.59 1.23 -6.86
N VAL A 319 -16.31 1.30 -7.28
CA VAL A 319 -15.20 0.60 -6.60
C VAL A 319 -14.32 1.59 -5.87
N THR A 320 -14.08 1.31 -4.58
CA THR A 320 -13.10 2.03 -3.77
C THR A 320 -12.21 1.02 -3.04
N ILE A 321 -10.92 1.33 -2.90
CA ILE A 321 -9.94 0.46 -2.26
C ILE A 321 -9.01 1.32 -1.40
N ALA A 322 -8.75 0.86 -0.17
CA ALA A 322 -7.61 1.29 0.63
C ALA A 322 -6.83 0.07 1.08
N SER A 323 -5.52 0.08 0.88
CA SER A 323 -4.65 -0.90 1.50
C SER A 323 -4.32 -0.50 2.93
N GLY A 324 -4.22 -1.51 3.77
CA GLY A 324 -3.55 -1.43 5.06
C GLY A 324 -2.47 -2.50 5.11
N ALA A 325 -2.08 -2.91 6.27
CA ALA A 325 -1.23 -4.09 6.49
C ALA A 325 -0.92 -4.23 7.99
N PRO A 326 -0.68 -5.45 8.46
CA PRO A 326 -0.86 -6.68 7.74
C PRO A 326 -2.32 -7.18 7.73
N LEU A 327 -2.57 -8.22 6.94
CA LEU A 327 -3.74 -9.07 7.12
C LEU A 327 -3.72 -9.66 8.53
N LEU A 328 -4.82 -9.56 9.24
CA LEU A 328 -4.94 -10.03 10.63
C LEU A 328 -5.65 -11.40 10.70
N VAL A 329 -6.75 -11.51 9.99
CA VAL A 329 -7.60 -12.69 9.99
C VAL A 329 -7.98 -13.07 8.56
N GLN A 330 -7.88 -14.36 8.24
CA GLN A 330 -8.33 -14.93 6.99
C GLN A 330 -9.07 -16.25 7.27
N ASN A 331 -10.26 -16.41 6.69
CA ASN A 331 -11.11 -17.60 6.92
C ASN A 331 -11.31 -17.91 8.42
N GLY A 332 -11.46 -16.88 9.26
CA GLY A 332 -11.65 -17.00 10.71
C GLY A 332 -10.38 -17.42 11.47
N ARG A 333 -9.21 -17.45 10.84
CA ARG A 333 -7.92 -17.80 11.47
C ARG A 333 -6.97 -16.61 11.43
N VAL A 334 -6.12 -16.48 12.44
CA VAL A 334 -5.04 -15.48 12.43
C VAL A 334 -4.10 -15.76 11.25
N ALA A 335 -3.78 -14.73 10.47
CA ALA A 335 -3.03 -14.83 9.20
C ALA A 335 -1.97 -13.74 9.05
N ILE A 336 -1.35 -13.31 10.16
CA ILE A 336 -0.38 -12.20 10.17
C ILE A 336 0.91 -12.63 9.48
N ASP A 337 1.26 -11.93 8.39
CA ASP A 337 2.57 -12.02 7.74
C ASP A 337 3.06 -10.59 7.39
N ALA A 338 3.43 -9.86 8.46
CA ALA A 338 3.81 -8.46 8.36
C ALA A 338 5.08 -8.23 7.52
N ALA A 339 6.01 -9.20 7.49
CA ALA A 339 7.22 -9.11 6.67
C ALA A 339 6.91 -9.26 5.18
N ARG A 340 6.09 -10.23 4.82
CA ARG A 340 5.68 -10.45 3.42
C ARG A 340 4.93 -9.25 2.86
N GLU A 341 4.12 -8.59 3.69
CA GLU A 341 3.38 -7.40 3.32
C GLU A 341 4.21 -6.11 3.38
N GLY A 342 5.50 -6.19 3.74
CA GLY A 342 6.41 -5.07 3.76
C GLY A 342 6.13 -4.03 4.85
N VAL A 343 5.51 -4.47 5.96
CA VAL A 343 5.20 -3.59 7.10
C VAL A 343 6.33 -3.58 8.10
N ILE A 344 7.09 -4.66 8.16
CA ILE A 344 8.27 -4.80 9.01
C ILE A 344 9.48 -5.17 8.17
N ASP A 345 10.65 -4.68 8.58
CA ASP A 345 11.90 -5.08 7.97
C ASP A 345 12.56 -6.19 8.81
N PRO A 346 12.67 -7.43 8.28
CA PRO A 346 13.34 -8.51 8.98
C PRO A 346 14.81 -8.22 9.28
N ALA A 347 15.45 -7.30 8.55
CA ALA A 347 16.82 -6.88 8.76
C ALA A 347 16.96 -5.77 9.83
N ASP A 348 15.86 -5.13 10.22
CA ASP A 348 15.82 -4.12 11.29
C ASP A 348 14.85 -4.53 12.41
N PRO A 349 15.32 -5.30 13.40
CA PRO A 349 14.48 -5.73 14.52
C PRO A 349 13.91 -4.58 15.36
N SER A 350 14.55 -3.40 15.36
CA SER A 350 14.06 -2.24 16.12
C SER A 350 12.76 -1.70 15.56
N PHE A 351 12.62 -1.71 14.24
CA PHE A 351 11.38 -1.35 13.57
C PHE A 351 10.24 -2.34 13.89
N ASN A 352 10.55 -3.64 13.81
CA ASN A 352 9.59 -4.70 14.15
C ASN A 352 9.09 -4.57 15.59
N TYR A 353 10.00 -4.32 16.53
CA TYR A 353 9.66 -4.18 17.94
C TYR A 353 8.71 -3.01 18.18
N SER A 354 9.04 -1.84 17.65
CA SER A 354 8.23 -0.64 17.86
C SER A 354 6.81 -0.77 17.30
N TRP A 355 6.67 -1.36 16.13
CA TRP A 355 5.40 -1.33 15.39
C TRP A 355 4.56 -2.59 15.58
N ALA A 356 5.14 -3.75 15.47
CA ALA A 356 4.43 -5.03 15.53
C ALA A 356 4.30 -5.59 16.95
N TRP A 357 5.35 -5.46 17.76
CA TRP A 357 5.46 -6.12 19.05
C TRP A 357 5.05 -5.24 20.23
N GLN A 358 5.21 -3.92 20.14
CA GLN A 358 4.71 -3.01 21.16
C GLN A 358 3.21 -2.78 21.02
N ARG A 359 2.56 -2.55 22.14
CA ARG A 359 1.19 -2.10 22.17
C ARG A 359 1.11 -0.67 21.63
N GLN A 360 0.22 -0.46 20.69
CA GLN A 360 -0.02 0.81 20.01
C GLN A 360 -1.52 1.07 19.90
N PRO A 361 -1.95 2.33 19.76
CA PRO A 361 -3.29 2.59 19.26
C PRO A 361 -3.46 1.91 17.90
N ARG A 362 -4.60 1.26 17.68
CA ARG A 362 -4.88 0.49 16.46
C ARG A 362 -6.19 0.89 15.82
N THR A 363 -6.20 0.85 14.50
CA THR A 363 -7.42 0.88 13.71
C THR A 363 -7.47 -0.38 12.86
N ALA A 364 -8.57 -1.12 12.95
CA ALA A 364 -8.79 -2.33 12.16
C ALA A 364 -10.12 -2.28 11.42
N THR A 365 -10.16 -3.00 10.32
CA THR A 365 -11.40 -3.32 9.61
C THR A 365 -11.54 -4.82 9.42
N GLY A 366 -12.77 -5.32 9.49
CA GLY A 366 -13.06 -6.73 9.26
C GLY A 366 -14.42 -6.95 8.63
N ILE A 367 -14.67 -8.18 8.23
CA ILE A 367 -15.93 -8.61 7.65
C ILE A 367 -16.37 -9.85 8.40
N ASP A 368 -17.61 -9.87 8.87
CA ASP A 368 -18.17 -11.03 9.54
C ASP A 368 -18.78 -12.03 8.55
N ARG A 369 -19.23 -13.19 9.08
CA ARG A 369 -19.87 -14.25 8.29
C ARG A 369 -21.17 -13.83 7.58
N HIS A 370 -21.74 -12.69 7.95
CA HIS A 370 -22.95 -12.13 7.35
C HIS A 370 -22.63 -11.05 6.30
N GLY A 371 -21.35 -10.80 6.01
CA GLY A 371 -20.88 -9.78 5.09
C GLY A 371 -20.99 -8.35 5.64
N ARG A 372 -21.17 -8.18 6.97
CA ARG A 372 -21.18 -6.85 7.60
C ARG A 372 -19.76 -6.37 7.81
N LEU A 373 -19.55 -5.07 7.58
CA LEU A 373 -18.28 -4.42 7.87
C LEU A 373 -18.17 -4.15 9.38
N ILE A 374 -17.04 -4.51 9.94
CA ILE A 374 -16.63 -4.22 11.32
C ILE A 374 -15.51 -3.19 11.25
N LEU A 375 -15.67 -2.05 11.93
CA LEU A 375 -14.63 -1.03 12.10
C LEU A 375 -14.31 -0.96 13.59
N VAL A 376 -13.02 -0.99 13.94
CA VAL A 376 -12.54 -0.99 15.32
C VAL A 376 -11.44 0.04 15.50
N THR A 377 -11.50 0.80 16.59
CA THR A 377 -10.36 1.54 17.13
C THR A 377 -10.07 1.06 18.54
N ILE A 378 -8.78 0.88 18.84
CA ILE A 378 -8.24 0.59 20.17
C ILE A 378 -7.41 1.81 20.55
N ASP A 379 -7.77 2.49 21.62
CA ASP A 379 -6.97 3.59 22.14
C ASP A 379 -5.64 3.08 22.68
N GLY A 380 -4.66 3.96 22.87
CA GLY A 380 -3.38 3.58 23.44
C GLY A 380 -2.48 4.77 23.70
N ARG A 381 -1.36 4.54 24.35
CA ARG A 381 -0.32 5.49 24.76
C ARG A 381 -0.63 6.34 26.00
N PRO A 382 -1.80 6.98 26.20
CA PRO A 382 -2.02 7.72 27.45
C PRO A 382 -2.02 6.78 28.65
N PRO A 383 -1.09 6.94 29.61
CA PRO A 383 -0.96 6.04 30.76
C PRO A 383 -2.25 5.97 31.57
N GLY A 384 -2.66 4.75 31.93
CA GLY A 384 -3.86 4.51 32.76
C GLY A 384 -5.20 4.69 32.04
N LEU A 385 -5.19 5.09 30.74
CA LEU A 385 -6.38 5.21 29.93
C LEU A 385 -6.58 3.97 29.04
N SER A 386 -5.56 3.64 28.25
CA SER A 386 -5.53 2.48 27.39
C SER A 386 -4.08 2.18 26.99
N ASP A 387 -3.70 0.91 27.08
CA ASP A 387 -2.34 0.48 26.77
C ASP A 387 -2.13 0.25 25.26
N GLY A 388 -3.24 0.08 24.51
CA GLY A 388 -3.23 -0.28 23.11
C GLY A 388 -3.02 -1.78 22.89
N ALA A 389 -2.83 -2.20 21.64
CA ALA A 389 -2.70 -3.61 21.29
C ALA A 389 -1.50 -3.88 20.39
N THR A 390 -0.91 -5.07 20.53
CA THR A 390 -0.02 -5.66 19.53
C THR A 390 -0.84 -6.13 18.32
N LEU A 391 -0.20 -6.40 17.19
CA LEU A 391 -0.90 -6.97 16.01
C LEU A 391 -1.58 -8.32 16.33
N SER A 392 -0.95 -9.15 17.18
CA SER A 392 -1.53 -10.44 17.57
C SER A 392 -2.78 -10.26 18.45
N GLU A 393 -2.78 -9.30 19.36
CA GLU A 393 -3.94 -8.97 20.19
C GLU A 393 -5.06 -8.35 19.35
N GLU A 394 -4.73 -7.48 18.41
CA GLU A 394 -5.68 -6.90 17.46
C GLU A 394 -6.36 -7.99 16.61
N ALA A 395 -5.59 -8.96 16.09
CA ALA A 395 -6.13 -10.10 15.36
C ALA A 395 -7.05 -10.98 16.23
N ALA A 396 -6.66 -11.23 17.48
CA ALA A 396 -7.46 -11.99 18.43
C ALA A 396 -8.78 -11.25 18.76
N LEU A 397 -8.72 -9.94 18.97
CA LEU A 397 -9.89 -9.10 19.17
C LEU A 397 -10.84 -9.16 17.97
N MET A 398 -10.32 -8.95 16.74
CA MET A 398 -11.15 -8.99 15.53
C MET A 398 -11.87 -10.35 15.37
N ARG A 399 -11.18 -11.45 15.65
CA ARG A 399 -11.83 -12.78 15.69
C ARG A 399 -12.92 -12.89 16.76
N SER A 400 -12.68 -12.38 17.95
CA SER A 400 -13.66 -12.40 19.04
C SER A 400 -14.91 -11.59 18.72
N LEU A 401 -14.77 -10.54 17.90
CA LEU A 401 -15.85 -9.72 17.36
C LEU A 401 -16.60 -10.38 16.20
N GLY A 402 -16.15 -11.56 15.76
CA GLY A 402 -16.80 -12.37 14.73
C GLY A 402 -16.28 -12.12 13.32
N ALA A 403 -15.17 -11.41 13.15
CA ALA A 403 -14.56 -11.22 11.84
C ALA A 403 -14.04 -12.56 11.27
N VAL A 404 -14.40 -12.87 10.05
CA VAL A 404 -13.85 -13.98 9.26
C VAL A 404 -12.71 -13.52 8.36
N GLU A 405 -12.72 -12.24 7.99
CA GLU A 405 -11.63 -11.52 7.33
C GLU A 405 -11.35 -10.24 8.12
N ALA A 406 -10.08 -9.90 8.36
CA ALA A 406 -9.71 -8.64 8.99
C ALA A 406 -8.31 -8.19 8.59
N MET A 407 -8.08 -6.88 8.61
CA MET A 407 -6.79 -6.27 8.35
C MET A 407 -6.56 -5.07 9.27
N ASN A 408 -5.29 -4.80 9.58
CA ASN A 408 -4.88 -3.59 10.24
C ASN A 408 -4.85 -2.42 9.25
N LEU A 409 -5.20 -1.25 9.72
CA LEU A 409 -5.15 0.03 9.04
C LEU A 409 -4.05 0.91 9.67
N ASP A 410 -3.97 2.19 9.27
CA ASP A 410 -3.06 3.11 9.93
C ASP A 410 -3.46 3.30 11.39
N GLY A 411 -2.48 3.27 12.27
CA GLY A 411 -2.63 3.28 13.71
C GLY A 411 -1.92 4.44 14.38
N GLY A 412 -1.59 4.25 15.65
CA GLY A 412 -0.89 5.28 16.42
C GLY A 412 -1.69 6.57 16.54
N GLY A 413 -1.09 7.70 16.21
CA GLY A 413 -1.75 9.00 16.24
C GLY A 413 -2.91 9.16 15.25
N SER A 414 -2.96 8.34 14.20
CA SER A 414 -4.03 8.33 13.19
C SER A 414 -5.30 7.63 13.67
N THR A 415 -5.23 6.83 14.77
CA THR A 415 -6.37 6.07 15.27
C THR A 415 -7.51 7.00 15.70
N VAL A 416 -8.53 7.12 14.85
CA VAL A 416 -9.68 8.02 15.08
C VAL A 416 -10.98 7.38 14.58
N MET A 417 -12.01 7.42 15.42
CA MET A 417 -13.40 7.08 15.05
C MET A 417 -14.34 8.24 15.39
N VAL A 418 -15.12 8.65 14.41
CA VAL A 418 -16.12 9.70 14.55
C VAL A 418 -17.50 9.14 14.24
N ILE A 419 -18.47 9.39 15.13
CA ILE A 419 -19.85 8.94 15.01
C ILE A 419 -20.77 10.15 15.05
N ASN A 420 -21.58 10.35 14.00
CA ASN A 420 -22.45 11.54 13.85
C ASN A 420 -21.71 12.86 14.10
N GLY A 421 -20.48 12.98 13.60
CA GLY A 421 -19.66 14.17 13.77
C GLY A 421 -18.98 14.33 15.14
N THR A 422 -19.17 13.38 16.07
CA THR A 422 -18.57 13.36 17.40
C THR A 422 -17.44 12.33 17.46
N LEU A 423 -16.28 12.76 17.92
CA LEU A 423 -15.12 11.88 18.20
C LEU A 423 -15.49 10.94 19.38
N VAL A 424 -15.31 9.62 19.20
CA VAL A 424 -15.73 8.63 20.21
C VAL A 424 -14.59 7.85 20.84
N ASN A 425 -13.41 7.93 20.30
CA ASN A 425 -12.19 7.38 20.88
C ASN A 425 -11.26 8.50 21.36
N HIS A 426 -10.10 8.17 21.93
CA HIS A 426 -9.15 9.11 22.48
C HIS A 426 -7.88 9.14 21.64
N PRO A 427 -7.69 10.12 20.75
CA PRO A 427 -6.47 10.25 19.93
C PRO A 427 -5.21 10.34 20.79
N SER A 428 -4.16 9.66 20.38
CA SER A 428 -2.94 9.51 21.17
C SER A 428 -1.91 10.62 20.98
N ASP A 429 -2.05 11.48 19.98
CA ASP A 429 -1.13 12.59 19.75
C ASP A 429 -1.38 13.72 20.77
N PRO A 430 -0.34 14.38 21.26
CA PRO A 430 -0.51 15.47 22.24
C PRO A 430 -1.39 16.62 21.74
N GLY A 431 -1.47 16.81 20.43
CA GLY A 431 -2.34 17.82 19.79
C GLY A 431 -3.78 17.36 19.58
N GLY A 432 -4.15 16.16 20.02
CA GLY A 432 -5.46 15.55 19.79
C GLY A 432 -5.53 14.84 18.43
N GLU A 433 -6.65 15.00 17.72
CA GLU A 433 -6.91 14.33 16.44
C GLU A 433 -5.85 14.70 15.38
N ARG A 434 -5.18 13.70 14.80
CA ARG A 434 -4.28 13.86 13.65
C ARG A 434 -5.08 14.07 12.38
N ALA A 435 -4.53 14.88 11.47
CA ALA A 435 -5.05 14.95 10.11
C ALA A 435 -4.50 13.80 9.27
N ASP A 436 -5.38 12.99 8.69
CA ASP A 436 -5.10 11.76 7.96
C ASP A 436 -5.25 11.91 6.44
N GLY A 437 -4.81 10.90 5.69
CA GLY A 437 -4.88 10.87 4.22
C GLY A 437 -6.25 10.45 3.71
N ASP A 438 -6.73 9.27 4.07
CA ASP A 438 -8.01 8.74 3.61
C ASP A 438 -8.85 8.11 4.72
N PHE A 439 -10.10 7.79 4.40
CA PHE A 439 -11.13 7.46 5.38
C PHE A 439 -12.06 6.35 4.87
N ILE A 440 -12.49 5.48 5.78
CA ILE A 440 -13.65 4.62 5.56
C ILE A 440 -14.86 5.36 6.12
N ILE A 441 -15.89 5.52 5.30
CA ILE A 441 -17.12 6.21 5.68
C ILE A 441 -18.33 5.30 5.57
N ALA A 442 -19.28 5.47 6.48
CA ALA A 442 -20.62 4.90 6.39
C ALA A 442 -21.67 6.02 6.42
N GLU A 443 -22.54 6.02 5.45
CA GLU A 443 -23.62 7.01 5.27
C GLU A 443 -24.99 6.33 5.25
N LYS A 444 -26.04 7.11 5.53
CA LYS A 444 -27.41 6.64 5.28
C LYS A 444 -27.60 6.39 3.78
N VAL A 445 -28.27 5.30 3.45
CA VAL A 445 -28.79 5.14 2.08
C VAL A 445 -29.75 6.29 1.82
N ARG A 446 -29.52 7.07 0.77
CA ARG A 446 -30.47 8.10 0.37
C ARG A 446 -31.69 7.42 -0.22
N SER A 447 -32.84 7.66 0.40
CA SER A 447 -34.17 7.25 -0.10
C SER A 447 -34.47 7.94 -1.41
#